data_17c5e55ebb99476a67745783bce6c4e1
#
_entry.id   17c5e55ebb99476a67745783bce6c4e1
#
_cell.length_a   1.000
_cell.length_b   1.000
_cell.length_c   1.000
_cell.angle_alpha   90.00
_cell.angle_beta   90.00
_cell.angle_gamma   90.00
#
_symmetry.space_group_name_H-M   'P 1'
#
loop_
_entity.id
_entity.type
_entity.pdbx_description
1 polymer ?
#
loop_
_entity_poly.entity_id
_entity_poly.type
_entity_poly.pdbx_seq_one_letter_code
_entity_poly.pdbx_strand_id
1 'polypeptide(L)'
;DFKSNQVVSTLKPKDGADNEDYCAASGNVAYTIGNNLYVNEKAVTNEPEGIVCGQTVHRNEFGINKGTFWSPKGNLLAFYRMDESMVTQYPLVDITARVGEVNNVRYPMAGMTSHQVKVGIYNPATGKSIYLNAGDPTDRYFTNISWSPDEKSLYLIEVNRDQNHAKLCRYNAETGEPMGVLYEEMHPKYVEPQNAIIFLPWDPTKFIYQSQRDGYN
;
A
#
# COMPACT_ATOMS: atom_id res chain seq x y z
N ASP A 1 -13.35 -15.19 22.51
CA ASP A 1 -14.70 -14.66 22.76
C ASP A 1 -14.75 -14.07 24.17
N PHE A 2 -14.99 -12.79 24.27
CA PHE A 2 -15.04 -12.07 25.57
C PHE A 2 -16.27 -12.43 26.43
N LYS A 3 -17.35 -12.97 25.83
CA LYS A 3 -18.56 -13.37 26.58
C LYS A 3 -18.39 -14.71 27.26
N SER A 4 -17.74 -15.65 26.60
CA SER A 4 -17.45 -16.98 27.14
C SER A 4 -16.09 -17.04 27.88
N ASN A 5 -15.28 -15.99 27.78
CA ASN A 5 -13.90 -15.94 28.28
C ASN A 5 -13.05 -17.12 27.74
N GLN A 6 -13.31 -17.50 26.47
CA GLN A 6 -12.59 -18.60 25.83
C GLN A 6 -11.90 -18.15 24.54
N VAL A 7 -10.72 -18.74 24.29
CA VAL A 7 -10.03 -18.64 23.00
C VAL A 7 -10.79 -19.51 21.99
N VAL A 8 -11.42 -18.90 21.00
CA VAL A 8 -12.17 -19.59 19.95
C VAL A 8 -11.32 -19.95 18.73
N SER A 9 -10.27 -19.17 18.48
CA SER A 9 -9.29 -19.44 17.44
C SER A 9 -7.97 -18.70 17.74
N THR A 10 -6.88 -19.21 17.21
CA THR A 10 -5.57 -18.57 17.27
C THR A 10 -5.03 -18.46 15.86
N LEU A 11 -4.63 -17.24 15.47
CA LEU A 11 -3.85 -16.98 14.26
C LEU A 11 -2.40 -16.81 14.68
N LYS A 12 -1.52 -17.56 14.06
CA LYS A 12 -0.09 -17.45 14.29
C LYS A 12 0.61 -17.29 12.94
N PRO A 13 1.16 -16.11 12.62
CA PRO A 13 2.06 -15.96 11.49
C PRO A 13 3.26 -16.90 11.59
N LYS A 14 3.91 -17.18 10.48
CA LYS A 14 5.15 -17.95 10.45
C LYS A 14 6.27 -17.23 11.18
N ASP A 15 7.25 -17.98 11.65
CA ASP A 15 8.43 -17.40 12.29
C ASP A 15 9.16 -16.47 11.29
N GLY A 16 9.59 -15.30 11.77
CA GLY A 16 10.19 -14.24 10.94
C GLY A 16 9.17 -13.35 10.24
N ALA A 17 7.88 -13.45 10.62
CA ALA A 17 6.85 -12.53 10.13
C ALA A 17 7.08 -11.10 10.62
N ASP A 18 6.82 -10.14 9.73
CA ASP A 18 6.84 -8.72 9.97
C ASP A 18 5.65 -8.05 9.25
N ASN A 19 5.36 -6.78 9.55
CA ASN A 19 4.27 -6.01 8.92
C ASN A 19 2.90 -6.72 9.02
N GLU A 20 2.57 -7.27 10.16
CA GLU A 20 1.32 -7.98 10.39
C GLU A 20 0.09 -7.08 10.28
N ASP A 21 -0.90 -7.50 9.50
CA ASP A 21 -2.17 -6.80 9.29
C ASP A 21 -3.34 -7.79 9.45
N TYR A 22 -4.01 -7.73 10.60
CA TYR A 22 -5.11 -8.63 10.96
C TYR A 22 -6.45 -8.11 10.44
N CYS A 23 -7.19 -8.96 9.75
CA CYS A 23 -8.54 -8.65 9.30
C CYS A 23 -9.58 -9.20 10.28
N ALA A 24 -10.18 -8.34 11.08
CA ALA A 24 -11.20 -8.73 12.04
C ALA A 24 -12.47 -9.32 11.38
N ALA A 25 -12.80 -8.89 10.14
CA ALA A 25 -14.00 -9.32 9.44
C ALA A 25 -13.91 -10.76 8.94
N SER A 26 -12.74 -11.19 8.43
CA SER A 26 -12.54 -12.53 7.86
C SER A 26 -11.73 -13.47 8.76
N GLY A 27 -11.07 -12.94 9.80
CA GLY A 27 -10.14 -13.68 10.62
C GLY A 27 -8.83 -14.04 9.90
N ASN A 28 -8.51 -13.39 8.78
CA ASN A 28 -7.26 -13.58 8.06
C ASN A 28 -6.16 -12.66 8.62
N VAL A 29 -4.91 -13.04 8.39
CA VAL A 29 -3.74 -12.20 8.66
C VAL A 29 -2.87 -12.11 7.42
N ALA A 30 -2.49 -10.88 7.04
CA ALA A 30 -1.45 -10.62 6.06
C ALA A 30 -0.15 -10.25 6.80
N TYR A 31 0.98 -10.67 6.30
CA TYR A 31 2.30 -10.37 6.86
C TYR A 31 3.39 -10.56 5.81
N THR A 32 4.58 -10.09 6.10
CA THR A 32 5.73 -10.29 5.21
C THR A 32 6.77 -11.20 5.85
N ILE A 33 7.49 -11.96 5.02
CA ILE A 33 8.76 -12.60 5.39
C ILE A 33 9.78 -12.16 4.36
N GLY A 34 10.81 -11.44 4.81
CA GLY A 34 11.70 -10.74 3.90
C GLY A 34 10.89 -9.77 3.04
N ASN A 35 11.04 -9.85 1.73
CA ASN A 35 10.37 -8.94 0.78
C ASN A 35 9.07 -9.51 0.19
N ASN A 36 8.59 -10.66 0.68
CA ASN A 36 7.43 -11.33 0.13
C ASN A 36 6.23 -11.31 1.06
N LEU A 37 5.04 -11.16 0.45
CA LEU A 37 3.75 -11.11 1.12
C LEU A 37 3.18 -12.51 1.32
N TYR A 38 2.61 -12.73 2.49
CA TYR A 38 1.87 -13.92 2.89
C TYR A 38 0.48 -13.56 3.39
N VAL A 39 -0.47 -14.47 3.18
CA VAL A 39 -1.79 -14.44 3.83
C VAL A 39 -2.02 -15.78 4.50
N ASN A 40 -2.21 -15.78 5.81
CA ASN A 40 -2.23 -16.96 6.65
C ASN A 40 -0.94 -17.79 6.42
N GLU A 41 -1.06 -19.03 5.95
CA GLU A 41 0.10 -19.90 5.67
C GLU A 41 0.59 -19.84 4.21
N LYS A 42 -0.13 -19.11 3.33
CA LYS A 42 0.12 -19.10 1.89
C LYS A 42 0.98 -17.92 1.47
N ALA A 43 2.01 -18.16 0.68
CA ALA A 43 2.72 -17.11 -0.03
C ALA A 43 1.80 -16.50 -1.10
N VAL A 44 1.64 -15.18 -1.07
CA VAL A 44 0.93 -14.41 -2.10
C VAL A 44 1.89 -14.00 -3.21
N THR A 45 3.13 -13.70 -2.84
CA THR A 45 4.19 -13.33 -3.78
C THR A 45 5.44 -14.20 -3.58
N ASN A 46 6.23 -14.34 -4.64
CA ASN A 46 7.54 -14.98 -4.63
C ASN A 46 8.45 -14.22 -5.59
N GLU A 47 8.84 -13.04 -5.16
CA GLU A 47 9.59 -12.09 -5.97
C GLU A 47 11.09 -12.15 -5.64
N PRO A 48 11.96 -11.85 -6.62
CA PRO A 48 13.40 -11.79 -6.40
C PRO A 48 13.83 -10.61 -5.55
N GLU A 49 15.10 -10.57 -5.19
CA GLU A 49 15.72 -9.43 -4.51
C GLU A 49 15.51 -8.13 -5.32
N GLY A 50 15.23 -7.03 -4.62
CA GLY A 50 14.92 -5.73 -5.21
C GLY A 50 13.45 -5.51 -5.51
N ILE A 51 12.60 -6.53 -5.31
CA ILE A 51 11.15 -6.39 -5.35
C ILE A 51 10.60 -6.57 -3.93
N VAL A 52 9.83 -5.61 -3.46
CA VAL A 52 9.27 -5.59 -2.10
C VAL A 52 7.74 -5.57 -2.17
N CYS A 53 7.09 -6.51 -1.49
CA CYS A 53 5.64 -6.67 -1.49
C CYS A 53 5.06 -6.56 -0.09
N GLY A 54 3.92 -5.87 0.05
CA GLY A 54 3.18 -5.77 1.32
C GLY A 54 3.82 -4.87 2.36
N GLN A 55 4.80 -4.06 2.00
CA GLN A 55 5.46 -3.10 2.87
C GLN A 55 5.15 -1.66 2.44
N THR A 56 5.49 -0.69 3.28
CA THR A 56 5.37 0.73 2.96
C THR A 56 6.21 1.10 1.74
N VAL A 57 5.73 2.06 0.98
CA VAL A 57 6.39 2.56 -0.23
C VAL A 57 6.63 4.07 -0.14
N HIS A 58 7.27 4.65 -1.14
CA HIS A 58 7.44 6.10 -1.28
C HIS A 58 8.05 6.77 -0.04
N ARG A 59 8.92 6.04 0.69
CA ARG A 59 9.58 6.53 1.93
C ARG A 59 8.60 7.01 3.00
N ASN A 60 7.42 6.39 3.07
CA ASN A 60 6.34 6.73 4.01
C ASN A 60 5.76 8.14 3.82
N GLU A 61 6.00 8.76 2.65
CA GLU A 61 5.37 10.02 2.28
C GLU A 61 3.85 9.86 2.13
N PHE A 62 3.13 10.96 2.09
CA PHE A 62 1.68 11.01 1.86
C PHE A 62 0.84 10.21 2.88
N GLY A 63 1.30 10.10 4.12
CA GLY A 63 0.61 9.35 5.17
C GLY A 63 0.65 7.83 5.02
N ILE A 64 1.52 7.28 4.16
CA ILE A 64 1.70 5.84 3.99
C ILE A 64 2.39 5.27 5.22
N ASN A 65 1.70 4.39 5.95
CA ASN A 65 2.20 3.75 7.17
C ASN A 65 2.13 2.21 7.14
N LYS A 66 1.56 1.64 6.07
CA LYS A 66 1.48 0.19 5.85
C LYS A 66 1.45 -0.14 4.35
N GLY A 67 1.67 -1.40 4.03
CA GLY A 67 1.71 -1.88 2.64
C GLY A 67 0.58 -2.82 2.25
N THR A 68 -0.36 -3.11 3.17
CA THR A 68 -1.49 -4.00 2.98
C THR A 68 -2.79 -3.34 3.41
N PHE A 69 -3.90 -3.62 2.71
CA PHE A 69 -5.19 -2.95 2.93
C PHE A 69 -6.31 -3.96 2.71
N TRP A 70 -6.86 -4.51 3.80
CA TRP A 70 -8.01 -5.40 3.74
C TRP A 70 -9.27 -4.67 3.28
N SER A 71 -10.05 -5.32 2.45
CA SER A 71 -11.39 -4.85 2.11
C SER A 71 -12.33 -4.95 3.33
N PRO A 72 -13.43 -4.18 3.40
CA PRO A 72 -14.27 -4.08 4.60
C PRO A 72 -14.81 -5.40 5.14
N LYS A 73 -15.07 -6.39 4.27
CA LYS A 73 -15.53 -7.73 4.64
C LYS A 73 -14.39 -8.76 4.70
N GLY A 74 -13.17 -8.35 4.33
CA GLY A 74 -11.99 -9.20 4.29
C GLY A 74 -11.95 -10.21 3.15
N ASN A 75 -12.75 -10.01 2.09
CA ASN A 75 -12.75 -10.88 0.93
C ASN A 75 -11.57 -10.64 -0.01
N LEU A 76 -11.00 -9.44 0.03
CA LEU A 76 -9.89 -9.00 -0.82
C LEU A 76 -8.83 -8.30 0.00
N LEU A 77 -7.58 -8.34 -0.48
CA LEU A 77 -6.44 -7.65 0.10
C LEU A 77 -5.74 -6.83 -0.99
N ALA A 78 -5.76 -5.50 -0.88
CA ALA A 78 -4.88 -4.67 -1.69
C ALA A 78 -3.49 -4.61 -1.06
N PHE A 79 -2.46 -4.56 -1.88
CA PHE A 79 -1.07 -4.50 -1.42
C PHE A 79 -0.18 -3.73 -2.39
N TYR A 80 0.88 -3.14 -1.86
CA TYR A 80 1.93 -2.55 -2.68
C TYR A 80 2.92 -3.61 -3.15
N ARG A 81 3.36 -3.47 -4.40
CA ARG A 81 4.53 -4.14 -4.98
C ARG A 81 5.48 -3.05 -5.48
N MET A 82 6.61 -2.93 -4.85
CA MET A 82 7.64 -1.95 -5.17
C MET A 82 8.81 -2.63 -5.86
N ASP A 83 9.14 -2.18 -7.05
CA ASP A 83 10.40 -2.52 -7.72
C ASP A 83 11.42 -1.42 -7.43
N GLU A 84 12.44 -1.77 -6.69
CA GLU A 84 13.59 -0.91 -6.39
C GLU A 84 14.89 -1.49 -6.93
N SER A 85 14.83 -2.47 -7.84
CA SER A 85 16.01 -3.12 -8.40
C SER A 85 16.95 -2.15 -9.12
N MET A 86 16.39 -1.10 -9.73
CA MET A 86 17.11 -0.04 -10.41
C MET A 86 17.60 1.09 -9.48
N VAL A 87 17.18 1.10 -8.22
CA VAL A 87 17.53 2.19 -7.30
C VAL A 87 18.96 2.02 -6.81
N THR A 88 19.73 3.10 -6.84
CA THR A 88 21.11 3.13 -6.36
C THR A 88 21.19 2.75 -4.88
N GLN A 89 22.17 1.92 -4.55
CA GLN A 89 22.52 1.60 -3.17
C GLN A 89 23.28 2.77 -2.54
N TYR A 90 22.81 3.23 -1.39
CA TYR A 90 23.47 4.25 -0.58
C TYR A 90 24.13 3.58 0.64
N PRO A 91 25.43 3.80 0.89
CA PRO A 91 26.13 3.19 2.01
C PRO A 91 25.79 3.94 3.30
N LEU A 92 25.23 3.21 4.28
CA LEU A 92 25.11 3.66 5.66
C LEU A 92 26.21 2.99 6.48
N VAL A 93 26.98 3.78 7.22
CA VAL A 93 28.02 3.23 8.12
C VAL A 93 27.41 3.03 9.50
N ASP A 94 27.39 1.78 9.96
CA ASP A 94 27.05 1.45 11.35
C ASP A 94 28.30 1.67 12.21
N ILE A 95 28.28 2.76 12.97
CA ILE A 95 29.37 3.13 13.90
C ILE A 95 29.20 2.50 15.29
N THR A 96 28.10 1.78 15.55
CA THR A 96 27.87 1.09 16.83
C THR A 96 28.53 -0.27 16.86
N ALA A 97 28.83 -0.86 15.71
CA ALA A 97 29.62 -2.07 15.60
C ALA A 97 31.06 -1.81 16.08
N ARG A 98 31.72 -2.83 16.64
CA ARG A 98 33.09 -2.71 17.14
C ARG A 98 34.09 -2.30 16.06
N VAL A 99 33.86 -2.76 14.84
CA VAL A 99 34.53 -2.31 13.62
C VAL A 99 33.42 -1.79 12.71
N GLY A 100 33.53 -0.54 12.23
CA GLY A 100 32.48 0.06 11.42
C GLY A 100 32.08 -0.85 10.25
N GLU A 101 30.79 -1.10 10.10
CA GLU A 101 30.22 -1.92 9.03
C GLU A 101 29.42 -1.05 8.06
N VAL A 102 29.42 -1.44 6.79
CA VAL A 102 28.66 -0.72 5.76
C VAL A 102 27.38 -1.49 5.46
N ASN A 103 26.24 -0.85 5.74
CA ASN A 103 24.92 -1.34 5.38
C ASN A 103 24.42 -0.55 4.17
N ASN A 104 24.29 -1.22 3.03
CA ASN A 104 23.76 -0.58 1.83
C ASN A 104 22.23 -0.59 1.86
N VAL A 105 21.63 0.57 1.65
CA VAL A 105 20.16 0.72 1.48
C VAL A 105 19.87 1.29 0.10
N ARG A 106 18.78 0.85 -0.52
CA ARG A 106 18.33 1.44 -1.79
C ARG A 106 17.70 2.79 -1.51
N TYR A 107 18.33 3.85 -2.01
CA TYR A 107 17.88 5.22 -1.77
C TYR A 107 17.98 6.06 -3.06
N PRO A 108 16.86 6.50 -3.65
CA PRO A 108 16.86 7.34 -4.82
C PRO A 108 17.25 8.77 -4.42
N MET A 109 18.52 9.12 -4.60
CA MET A 109 18.97 10.50 -4.37
C MET A 109 18.38 11.45 -5.41
N ALA A 110 18.41 12.75 -5.13
CA ALA A 110 17.89 13.77 -6.03
C ALA A 110 18.46 13.62 -7.46
N GLY A 111 17.58 13.63 -8.47
CA GLY A 111 17.92 13.44 -9.87
C GLY A 111 18.25 12.00 -10.30
N MET A 112 18.22 11.04 -9.39
CA MET A 112 18.46 9.63 -9.71
C MET A 112 17.15 8.86 -9.93
N THR A 113 17.26 7.69 -10.58
CA THR A 113 16.12 6.80 -10.84
C THR A 113 15.49 6.36 -9.52
N SER A 114 14.17 6.54 -9.43
CA SER A 114 13.37 6.13 -8.28
C SER A 114 12.79 4.73 -8.49
N HIS A 115 12.29 4.14 -7.40
CA HIS A 115 11.52 2.90 -7.43
C HIS A 115 10.20 3.06 -8.19
N GLN A 116 9.66 1.95 -8.66
CA GLN A 116 8.38 1.87 -9.35
C GLN A 116 7.40 1.05 -8.52
N VAL A 117 6.21 1.57 -8.30
CA VAL A 117 5.18 0.90 -7.49
C VAL A 117 4.01 0.46 -8.35
N LYS A 118 3.49 -0.74 -8.05
CA LYS A 118 2.20 -1.24 -8.53
C LYS A 118 1.32 -1.59 -7.34
N VAL A 119 0.02 -1.52 -7.53
CA VAL A 119 -0.95 -1.97 -6.54
C VAL A 119 -1.55 -3.28 -7.02
N GLY A 120 -1.43 -4.31 -6.20
CA GLY A 120 -2.04 -5.62 -6.41
C GLY A 120 -3.30 -5.80 -5.57
N ILE A 121 -4.20 -6.67 -6.03
CA ILE A 121 -5.37 -7.14 -5.29
C ILE A 121 -5.31 -8.66 -5.24
N TYR A 122 -5.23 -9.22 -4.05
CA TYR A 122 -5.25 -10.66 -3.79
C TYR A 122 -6.62 -11.09 -3.29
N ASN A 123 -7.10 -12.23 -3.82
CA ASN A 123 -8.31 -12.88 -3.35
C ASN A 123 -7.95 -14.16 -2.58
N PRO A 124 -8.09 -14.18 -1.24
CA PRO A 124 -7.75 -15.34 -0.41
C PRO A 124 -8.53 -16.61 -0.73
N ALA A 125 -9.78 -16.48 -1.19
CA ALA A 125 -10.63 -17.61 -1.52
C ALA A 125 -10.16 -18.35 -2.78
N THR A 126 -9.65 -17.62 -3.78
CA THR A 126 -9.17 -18.20 -5.03
C THR A 126 -7.66 -18.39 -5.08
N GLY A 127 -6.92 -17.70 -4.21
CA GLY A 127 -5.46 -17.67 -4.21
C GLY A 127 -4.85 -16.92 -5.39
N LYS A 128 -5.64 -16.07 -6.06
CA LYS A 128 -5.19 -15.31 -7.25
C LYS A 128 -4.96 -13.84 -6.92
N SER A 129 -3.97 -13.26 -7.56
CA SER A 129 -3.71 -11.82 -7.55
C SER A 129 -3.91 -11.23 -8.94
N ILE A 130 -4.37 -9.99 -8.97
CA ILE A 130 -4.37 -9.13 -10.15
C ILE A 130 -3.62 -7.84 -9.80
N TYR A 131 -3.18 -7.09 -10.80
CA TYR A 131 -2.61 -5.76 -10.61
C TYR A 131 -3.48 -4.71 -11.30
N LEU A 132 -3.54 -3.51 -10.70
CA LEU A 132 -4.25 -2.39 -11.32
C LEU A 132 -3.57 -2.00 -12.64
N ASN A 133 -4.39 -1.77 -13.66
CA ASN A 133 -3.94 -1.22 -14.93
C ASN A 133 -3.83 0.32 -14.83
N ALA A 134 -2.86 0.77 -14.04
CA ALA A 134 -2.63 2.19 -13.79
C ALA A 134 -1.68 2.84 -14.82
N GLY A 135 -1.21 2.10 -15.81
CA GLY A 135 -0.25 2.57 -16.80
C GLY A 135 1.20 2.54 -16.29
N ASP A 136 2.04 3.38 -16.88
CA ASP A 136 3.48 3.45 -16.55
C ASP A 136 3.67 3.93 -15.10
N PRO A 137 4.33 3.16 -14.22
CA PRO A 137 4.57 3.54 -12.83
C PRO A 137 5.73 4.51 -12.64
N THR A 138 6.44 4.92 -13.70
CA THR A 138 7.59 5.81 -13.65
C THR A 138 7.16 7.21 -13.21
N ASP A 139 7.93 7.79 -12.28
CA ASP A 139 7.74 9.17 -11.79
C ASP A 139 6.33 9.48 -11.27
N ARG A 140 5.74 8.51 -10.57
CA ARG A 140 4.42 8.60 -9.95
C ARG A 140 4.42 7.98 -8.56
N TYR A 141 3.51 8.47 -7.73
CA TYR A 141 3.23 7.93 -6.41
C TYR A 141 1.80 7.42 -6.36
N PHE A 142 1.60 6.22 -5.81
CA PHE A 142 0.29 5.62 -5.54
C PHE A 142 0.07 5.60 -4.04
N THR A 143 -0.86 6.41 -3.55
CA THR A 143 -1.03 6.70 -2.14
C THR A 143 -2.47 6.49 -1.68
N ASN A 144 -2.71 6.50 -0.38
CA ASN A 144 -4.02 6.67 0.23
C ASN A 144 -5.08 5.67 -0.30
N ILE A 145 -4.73 4.38 -0.29
CA ILE A 145 -5.60 3.29 -0.75
C ILE A 145 -6.84 3.19 0.13
N SER A 146 -8.01 3.09 -0.50
CA SER A 146 -9.30 2.91 0.15
C SER A 146 -10.22 1.99 -0.64
N TRP A 147 -11.04 1.21 0.04
CA TRP A 147 -12.03 0.32 -0.55
C TRP A 147 -13.43 0.93 -0.57
N SER A 148 -14.21 0.66 -1.63
CA SER A 148 -15.65 0.87 -1.55
C SER A 148 -16.28 -0.08 -0.53
N PRO A 149 -17.39 0.31 0.15
CA PRO A 149 -18.09 -0.54 1.12
C PRO A 149 -18.61 -1.86 0.55
N ASP A 150 -18.88 -1.91 -0.75
CA ASP A 150 -19.32 -3.11 -1.47
C ASP A 150 -18.15 -3.98 -2.00
N GLU A 151 -16.89 -3.55 -1.79
CA GLU A 151 -15.65 -4.20 -2.22
C GLU A 151 -15.46 -4.31 -3.74
N LYS A 152 -16.29 -3.62 -4.55
CA LYS A 152 -16.21 -3.68 -6.00
C LYS A 152 -15.23 -2.68 -6.61
N SER A 153 -14.80 -1.71 -5.81
CA SER A 153 -13.88 -0.68 -6.30
C SER A 153 -12.76 -0.42 -5.29
N LEU A 154 -11.58 -0.19 -5.82
CA LEU A 154 -10.42 0.33 -5.11
C LEU A 154 -10.19 1.78 -5.51
N TYR A 155 -9.95 2.63 -4.54
CA TYR A 155 -9.60 4.03 -4.72
C TYR A 155 -8.18 4.26 -4.26
N LEU A 156 -7.47 5.13 -4.95
CA LEU A 156 -6.16 5.61 -4.54
C LEU A 156 -5.95 7.04 -5.03
N ILE A 157 -5.04 7.74 -4.39
CA ILE A 157 -4.60 9.04 -4.85
C ILE A 157 -3.27 8.85 -5.57
N GLU A 158 -3.24 9.24 -6.83
CA GLU A 158 -2.05 9.30 -7.64
C GLU A 158 -1.46 10.70 -7.56
N VAL A 159 -0.16 10.80 -7.28
CA VAL A 159 0.57 12.08 -7.24
C VAL A 159 1.71 12.01 -8.27
N ASN A 160 1.91 13.08 -9.03
CA ASN A 160 3.03 13.19 -9.95
C ASN A 160 4.37 13.38 -9.20
N ARG A 161 5.48 13.14 -9.90
CA ARG A 161 6.83 13.26 -9.31
C ARG A 161 7.14 14.66 -8.79
N ASP A 162 6.63 15.70 -9.43
CA ASP A 162 6.79 17.09 -8.99
C ASP A 162 5.96 17.43 -7.74
N GLN A 163 5.10 16.49 -7.30
CA GLN A 163 4.25 16.61 -6.12
C GLN A 163 3.36 17.87 -6.13
N ASN A 164 2.87 18.22 -7.29
CA ASN A 164 2.02 19.42 -7.47
C ASN A 164 0.68 19.10 -8.16
N HIS A 165 0.43 17.83 -8.47
CA HIS A 165 -0.81 17.35 -9.07
C HIS A 165 -1.20 16.01 -8.45
N ALA A 166 -2.35 15.95 -7.79
CA ALA A 166 -2.94 14.75 -7.21
C ALA A 166 -4.25 14.41 -7.91
N LYS A 167 -4.52 13.11 -8.11
CA LYS A 167 -5.73 12.58 -8.74
C LYS A 167 -6.33 11.49 -7.88
N LEU A 168 -7.60 11.63 -7.50
CA LEU A 168 -8.36 10.54 -6.88
C LEU A 168 -8.87 9.63 -8.00
N CYS A 169 -8.27 8.47 -8.12
CA CYS A 169 -8.54 7.45 -9.13
C CYS A 169 -9.38 6.31 -8.56
N ARG A 170 -10.28 5.77 -9.38
CA ARG A 170 -11.11 4.61 -9.07
C ARG A 170 -10.79 3.46 -10.02
N TYR A 171 -10.68 2.25 -9.47
CA TYR A 171 -10.39 1.02 -10.21
C TYR A 171 -11.42 -0.06 -9.89
N ASN A 172 -11.73 -0.91 -10.88
CA ASN A 172 -12.53 -2.11 -10.69
C ASN A 172 -11.71 -3.14 -9.90
N ALA A 173 -12.25 -3.63 -8.79
CA ALA A 173 -11.55 -4.53 -7.88
C ALA A 173 -11.41 -5.96 -8.43
N GLU A 174 -12.23 -6.36 -9.39
CA GLU A 174 -12.20 -7.69 -10.01
C GLU A 174 -11.24 -7.76 -11.20
N THR A 175 -11.18 -6.69 -12.01
CA THR A 175 -10.41 -6.67 -13.26
C THR A 175 -9.12 -5.84 -13.17
N GLY A 176 -9.01 -4.94 -12.20
CA GLY A 176 -7.92 -3.97 -12.11
C GLY A 176 -8.03 -2.79 -13.08
N GLU A 177 -9.09 -2.74 -13.89
CA GLU A 177 -9.25 -1.69 -14.91
C GLU A 177 -9.65 -0.34 -14.31
N PRO A 178 -9.14 0.77 -14.88
CA PRO A 178 -9.49 2.11 -14.42
C PRO A 178 -10.96 2.42 -14.70
N MET A 179 -11.63 3.01 -13.73
CA MET A 179 -13.04 3.47 -13.83
C MET A 179 -13.16 5.00 -13.89
N GLY A 180 -12.03 5.70 -13.94
CA GLY A 180 -11.95 7.14 -14.09
C GLY A 180 -11.34 7.88 -12.90
N VAL A 181 -11.16 9.16 -13.09
CA VAL A 181 -10.68 10.13 -12.10
C VAL A 181 -11.90 10.88 -11.55
N LEU A 182 -12.07 10.87 -10.22
CA LEU A 182 -13.22 11.52 -9.58
C LEU A 182 -12.91 12.97 -9.18
N TYR A 183 -11.66 13.24 -8.85
CA TYR A 183 -11.23 14.55 -8.38
C TYR A 183 -9.76 14.77 -8.71
N GLU A 184 -9.41 16.00 -9.05
CA GLU A 184 -8.03 16.43 -9.25
C GLU A 184 -7.74 17.66 -8.41
N GLU A 185 -6.54 17.69 -7.85
CA GLU A 185 -6.03 18.83 -7.11
C GLU A 185 -4.66 19.24 -7.64
N MET A 186 -4.52 20.52 -7.96
CA MET A 186 -3.29 21.08 -8.48
C MET A 186 -2.91 22.33 -7.67
N HIS A 187 -1.62 22.48 -7.39
CA HIS A 187 -1.11 23.66 -6.73
C HIS A 187 0.27 24.04 -7.30
N PRO A 188 0.57 25.35 -7.47
CA PRO A 188 1.85 25.79 -8.06
C PRO A 188 3.10 25.36 -7.29
N LYS A 189 2.97 25.06 -6.00
CA LYS A 189 4.08 24.68 -5.13
C LYS A 189 4.07 23.18 -4.83
N TYR A 190 3.00 22.68 -4.20
CA TYR A 190 2.89 21.28 -3.81
C TYR A 190 1.45 20.89 -3.51
N VAL A 191 1.15 19.59 -3.66
CA VAL A 191 -0.04 18.90 -3.17
C VAL A 191 0.42 17.69 -2.38
N GLU A 192 -0.06 17.55 -1.14
CA GLU A 192 0.41 16.52 -0.23
C GLU A 192 -0.77 15.80 0.45
N PRO A 193 -1.44 14.86 -0.23
CA PRO A 193 -2.56 14.12 0.35
C PRO A 193 -2.07 13.22 1.49
N GLN A 194 -2.61 13.40 2.69
CA GLN A 194 -2.21 12.66 3.89
C GLN A 194 -3.17 11.53 4.27
N ASN A 195 -4.41 11.59 3.79
CA ASN A 195 -5.47 10.69 4.23
C ASN A 195 -6.22 10.06 3.06
N ALA A 196 -6.52 8.77 3.20
CA ALA A 196 -7.42 8.08 2.31
C ALA A 196 -8.86 8.62 2.43
N ILE A 197 -9.67 8.46 1.38
CA ILE A 197 -11.09 8.79 1.46
C ILE A 197 -11.79 7.90 2.50
N ILE A 198 -12.79 8.47 3.19
CA ILE A 198 -13.57 7.77 4.21
C ILE A 198 -15.02 7.73 3.76
N PHE A 199 -15.52 6.53 3.45
CA PHE A 199 -16.94 6.33 3.13
C PHE A 199 -17.82 6.53 4.36
N LEU A 200 -18.99 7.16 4.15
CA LEU A 200 -19.93 7.40 5.23
C LEU A 200 -20.65 6.09 5.63
N PRO A 201 -20.64 5.68 6.90
CA PRO A 201 -21.26 4.42 7.31
C PRO A 201 -22.78 4.36 7.05
N TRP A 202 -23.45 5.52 7.03
CA TRP A 202 -24.91 5.64 6.81
C TRP A 202 -25.28 5.92 5.35
N ASP A 203 -24.30 6.25 4.48
CA ASP A 203 -24.53 6.49 3.06
C ASP A 203 -23.29 6.04 2.26
N PRO A 204 -23.23 4.77 1.84
CA PRO A 204 -22.05 4.20 1.17
C PRO A 204 -21.82 4.77 -0.24
N THR A 205 -22.68 5.66 -0.72
CA THR A 205 -22.50 6.37 -1.99
C THR A 205 -21.69 7.65 -1.84
N LYS A 206 -21.42 8.07 -0.60
CA LYS A 206 -20.69 9.30 -0.27
C LYS A 206 -19.43 9.01 0.53
N PHE A 207 -18.44 9.85 0.33
CA PHE A 207 -17.19 9.83 1.09
C PHE A 207 -16.72 11.23 1.44
N ILE A 208 -15.86 11.30 2.45
CA ILE A 208 -15.10 12.50 2.81
C ILE A 208 -13.76 12.43 2.10
N TYR A 209 -13.39 13.51 1.44
CA TYR A 209 -12.06 13.76 0.91
C TYR A 209 -11.46 14.99 1.60
N GLN A 210 -10.25 14.87 2.14
CA GLN A 210 -9.54 15.98 2.76
C GLN A 210 -8.64 16.66 1.72
N SER A 211 -8.82 17.96 1.54
CA SER A 211 -8.10 18.77 0.56
C SER A 211 -7.43 19.95 1.24
N GLN A 212 -6.21 20.27 0.82
CA GLN A 212 -5.43 21.41 1.32
C GLN A 212 -5.51 22.64 0.41
N ARG A 213 -6.43 22.65 -0.58
CA ARG A 213 -6.49 23.67 -1.65
C ARG A 213 -6.71 25.11 -1.16
N ASP A 214 -7.25 25.27 0.03
CA ASP A 214 -7.47 26.59 0.66
C ASP A 214 -6.39 26.96 1.69
N GLY A 215 -5.33 26.14 1.80
CA GLY A 215 -4.22 26.30 2.73
C GLY A 215 -4.44 25.72 4.12
N TYR A 216 -5.56 24.99 4.33
CA TYR A 216 -5.89 24.32 5.58
C TYR A 216 -6.24 22.85 5.33
N ASN A 217 -6.09 22.01 6.39
CA ASN A 217 -6.49 20.62 6.38
C ASN A 217 -7.90 20.44 6.96
#